data_84ab2f3b27e443313d5cf83ed6cbdad8
#
_entry.id   84ab2f3b27e443313d5cf83ed6cbdad8
#
_cell.length_a   1.000
_cell.length_b   1.000
_cell.length_c   1.000
_cell.angle_alpha   90.00
_cell.angle_beta   90.00
_cell.angle_gamma   90.00
#
_symmetry.space_group_name_H-M   'P 1'
#
loop_
_entity.id
_entity.type
_entity.pdbx_description
1 polymer ?
#
loop_
_entity_poly.entity_id
_entity_poly.type
_entity_poly.pdbx_seq_one_letter_code
_entity_poly.pdbx_strand_id
1 'polypeptide(L)'
;MWKWFKRLIVLVIVLFFAVAALLIPDKIDSQDQLKNVSTQTSLVDLAQAGIGGTSLSSGGLSTEINIDSNQLRQVLKASLSDSNDETLQNSTVELNDSYLTAKVPVSLGPIESTFSLDFTVSTNKEVILLDLAGAHLGRLPVPKSLVLPYLKKSLAQYNSSISMVNDQIQLKLPDIGYEIDQATVANGKMKVKLNIPMSLPTSW
;
A
#
# COMPACT_ATOMS: atom_id res chain seq x y z
N MET A 1 -36.93 13.24 -36.93
CA MET A 1 -36.20 12.10 -36.38
C MET A 1 -34.69 12.13 -36.64
N TRP A 2 -34.22 12.43 -37.85
CA TRP A 2 -32.79 12.49 -38.21
C TRP A 2 -31.94 13.49 -37.42
N LYS A 3 -32.47 14.66 -37.05
CA LYS A 3 -31.76 15.68 -36.25
C LYS A 3 -31.52 15.24 -34.80
N TRP A 4 -32.45 14.45 -34.22
CA TRP A 4 -32.37 13.92 -32.87
C TRP A 4 -31.33 12.81 -32.79
N PHE A 5 -31.28 11.93 -33.79
CA PHE A 5 -30.27 10.87 -33.89
C PHE A 5 -28.83 11.40 -34.02
N LYS A 6 -28.63 12.45 -34.83
CA LYS A 6 -27.33 13.13 -34.91
C LYS A 6 -26.90 13.70 -33.55
N ARG A 7 -27.81 14.32 -32.79
CA ARG A 7 -27.51 14.86 -31.46
C ARG A 7 -27.14 13.74 -30.47
N LEU A 8 -27.81 12.61 -30.52
CA LEU A 8 -27.55 11.45 -29.68
C LEU A 8 -26.17 10.86 -29.99
N ILE A 9 -25.80 10.72 -31.27
CA ILE A 9 -24.47 10.25 -31.66
C ILE A 9 -23.39 11.20 -31.15
N VAL A 10 -23.55 12.51 -31.31
CA VAL A 10 -22.58 13.49 -30.79
C VAL A 10 -22.47 13.39 -29.28
N LEU A 11 -23.58 13.24 -28.58
CA LEU A 11 -23.56 13.08 -27.11
C LEU A 11 -22.82 11.81 -26.69
N VAL A 12 -23.03 10.68 -27.37
CA VAL A 12 -22.33 9.42 -27.11
C VAL A 12 -20.82 9.57 -27.37
N ILE A 13 -20.44 10.24 -28.46
CA ILE A 13 -19.05 10.51 -28.78
C ILE A 13 -18.40 11.39 -27.70
N VAL A 14 -19.08 12.48 -27.31
CA VAL A 14 -18.57 13.37 -26.24
C VAL A 14 -18.45 12.62 -24.93
N LEU A 15 -19.43 11.80 -24.57
CA LEU A 15 -19.40 10.96 -23.38
C LEU A 15 -18.22 9.98 -23.43
N PHE A 16 -17.99 9.34 -24.58
CA PHE A 16 -16.89 8.42 -24.79
C PHE A 16 -15.53 9.12 -24.59
N PHE A 17 -15.33 10.31 -25.20
CA PHE A 17 -14.13 11.10 -25.01
C PHE A 17 -13.96 11.61 -23.58
N ALA A 18 -15.05 11.97 -22.90
CA ALA A 18 -15.00 12.36 -21.49
C ALA A 18 -14.57 11.19 -20.60
N VAL A 19 -15.12 9.99 -20.80
CA VAL A 19 -14.72 8.78 -20.08
C VAL A 19 -13.27 8.41 -20.41
N ALA A 20 -12.88 8.47 -21.68
CA ALA A 20 -11.48 8.21 -22.08
C ALA A 20 -10.50 9.20 -21.44
N ALA A 21 -10.88 10.49 -21.35
CA ALA A 21 -10.05 11.51 -20.67
C ALA A 21 -9.94 11.26 -19.16
N LEU A 22 -10.97 10.70 -18.52
CA LEU A 22 -10.92 10.33 -17.09
C LEU A 22 -10.08 9.07 -16.84
N LEU A 23 -9.88 8.23 -17.86
CA LEU A 23 -9.01 7.06 -17.80
C LEU A 23 -7.53 7.39 -17.99
N ILE A 24 -7.20 8.65 -18.42
CA ILE A 24 -5.79 9.07 -18.55
C ILE A 24 -5.17 9.05 -17.16
N PRO A 25 -4.13 8.23 -16.93
CA PRO A 25 -3.51 8.10 -15.62
C PRO A 25 -2.70 9.34 -15.27
N ASP A 26 -2.59 9.63 -13.99
CA ASP A 26 -1.40 10.28 -13.48
C ASP A 26 -0.26 9.27 -13.66
N LYS A 27 0.70 9.60 -14.53
CA LYS A 27 1.79 8.68 -14.86
C LYS A 27 2.56 8.34 -13.59
N ILE A 28 2.78 7.04 -13.36
CA ILE A 28 3.74 6.60 -12.35
C ILE A 28 5.12 7.04 -12.84
N ASP A 29 5.83 7.86 -12.06
CA ASP A 29 7.20 8.20 -12.40
C ASP A 29 8.03 6.92 -12.48
N SER A 30 8.83 6.79 -13.52
CA SER A 30 9.67 5.61 -13.73
C SER A 30 10.66 5.38 -12.58
N GLN A 31 11.08 6.45 -11.90
CA GLN A 31 11.96 6.36 -10.74
C GLN A 31 11.26 5.79 -9.50
N ASP A 32 9.94 5.96 -9.42
CA ASP A 32 9.12 5.49 -8.31
C ASP A 32 8.65 4.03 -8.46
N GLN A 33 8.87 3.43 -9.64
CA GLN A 33 8.54 2.02 -9.86
C GLN A 33 9.45 1.10 -9.03
N LEU A 34 8.89 0.08 -8.42
CA LEU A 34 9.61 -0.87 -7.56
C LEU A 34 10.84 -1.48 -8.25
N LYS A 35 10.78 -1.75 -9.55
CA LYS A 35 11.93 -2.28 -10.31
C LYS A 35 13.17 -1.39 -10.29
N ASN A 36 12.99 -0.06 -10.20
CA ASN A 36 14.07 0.94 -10.30
C ASN A 36 14.59 1.40 -8.92
N VAL A 37 13.93 0.99 -7.85
CA VAL A 37 14.35 1.31 -6.47
C VAL A 37 15.58 0.48 -6.10
N SER A 38 16.61 1.08 -5.49
CA SER A 38 17.76 0.34 -4.98
C SER A 38 17.43 -0.37 -3.67
N THR A 39 17.80 -1.65 -3.55
CA THR A 39 17.58 -2.45 -2.32
C THR A 39 18.69 -2.20 -1.31
N GLN A 40 18.77 -1.02 -0.73
CA GLN A 40 19.80 -0.69 0.26
C GLN A 40 19.33 -0.77 1.72
N THR A 41 18.04 -0.86 1.96
CA THR A 41 17.47 -0.80 3.30
C THR A 41 16.56 -2.00 3.55
N SER A 42 16.85 -2.79 4.58
CA SER A 42 15.99 -3.85 5.08
C SER A 42 15.11 -3.34 6.23
N LEU A 43 14.03 -4.07 6.58
CA LEU A 43 13.25 -3.77 7.80
C LEU A 43 14.13 -3.79 9.06
N VAL A 44 15.13 -4.66 9.07
CA VAL A 44 16.08 -4.76 10.20
C VAL A 44 16.95 -3.50 10.31
N ASP A 45 17.42 -2.97 9.18
CA ASP A 45 18.22 -1.73 9.15
C ASP A 45 17.39 -0.53 9.63
N LEU A 46 16.13 -0.45 9.22
CA LEU A 46 15.19 0.59 9.68
C LEU A 46 14.91 0.46 11.19
N ALA A 47 14.73 -0.76 11.68
CA ALA A 47 14.53 -1.02 13.10
C ALA A 47 15.80 -0.61 13.91
N GLN A 48 16.99 -0.94 13.42
CA GLN A 48 18.25 -0.54 14.06
C GLN A 48 18.47 0.97 14.04
N ALA A 49 18.11 1.65 12.96
CA ALA A 49 18.18 3.12 12.88
C ALA A 49 17.19 3.79 13.87
N GLY A 50 16.06 3.15 14.16
CA GLY A 50 15.08 3.61 15.15
C GLY A 50 15.56 3.48 16.61
N ILE A 51 16.52 2.59 16.89
CA ILE A 51 17.02 2.35 18.25
C ILE A 51 17.64 3.61 18.88
N GLY A 52 18.11 4.57 18.07
CA GLY A 52 18.59 5.87 18.57
C GLY A 52 17.53 6.76 19.24
N GLY A 53 16.25 6.46 19.08
CA GLY A 53 15.11 7.17 19.67
C GLY A 53 14.35 6.36 20.73
N THR A 54 15.00 5.38 21.36
CA THR A 54 14.36 4.50 22.33
C THR A 54 14.03 5.20 23.65
N SER A 55 12.83 4.95 24.15
CA SER A 55 12.39 5.37 25.49
C SER A 55 12.02 4.14 26.33
N LEU A 56 12.38 4.17 27.60
CA LEU A 56 11.93 3.16 28.57
C LEU A 56 10.46 3.41 28.88
N SER A 57 9.63 2.42 28.61
CA SER A 57 8.22 2.42 29.02
C SER A 57 8.01 1.38 30.11
N SER A 58 6.89 1.46 30.82
CA SER A 58 6.57 0.57 31.96
C SER A 58 6.46 -0.94 31.58
N GLY A 59 6.53 -1.31 30.31
CA GLY A 59 6.45 -2.70 29.84
C GLY A 59 7.64 -3.16 29.00
N GLY A 60 8.66 -2.31 28.76
CA GLY A 60 9.79 -2.66 27.89
C GLY A 60 10.44 -1.44 27.25
N LEU A 61 11.24 -1.69 26.24
CA LEU A 61 11.88 -0.66 25.44
C LEU A 61 10.96 -0.30 24.26
N SER A 62 10.47 0.94 24.22
CA SER A 62 9.66 1.43 23.12
C SER A 62 10.51 2.24 22.15
N THR A 63 10.38 1.95 20.86
CA THR A 63 11.04 2.70 19.79
C THR A 63 10.03 3.13 18.72
N GLU A 64 10.19 4.32 18.17
CA GLU A 64 9.37 4.83 17.06
C GLU A 64 10.23 4.88 15.79
N ILE A 65 9.74 4.26 14.74
CA ILE A 65 10.35 4.25 13.42
C ILE A 65 9.48 5.10 12.50
N ASN A 66 10.11 6.04 11.80
CA ASN A 66 9.46 6.84 10.78
C ASN A 66 9.93 6.37 9.41
N ILE A 67 9.02 5.84 8.60
CA ILE A 67 9.29 5.30 7.27
C ILE A 67 8.72 6.26 6.23
N ASP A 68 9.53 6.72 5.30
CA ASP A 68 9.09 7.49 4.15
C ASP A 68 8.72 6.61 2.96
N SER A 69 8.16 7.20 1.89
CA SER A 69 7.75 6.45 0.69
C SER A 69 8.91 5.71 0.02
N ASN A 70 10.13 6.28 0.02
CA ASN A 70 11.29 5.63 -0.57
C ASN A 70 11.71 4.40 0.23
N GLN A 71 11.81 4.53 1.54
CA GLN A 71 12.12 3.44 2.45
C GLN A 71 11.08 2.32 2.36
N LEU A 72 9.79 2.69 2.29
CA LEU A 72 8.72 1.70 2.13
C LEU A 72 8.85 0.94 0.79
N ARG A 73 9.15 1.64 -0.32
CA ARG A 73 9.42 1.01 -1.62
C ARG A 73 10.62 0.06 -1.58
N GLN A 74 11.70 0.43 -0.89
CA GLN A 74 12.88 -0.43 -0.73
C GLN A 74 12.54 -1.73 0.01
N VAL A 75 11.79 -1.62 1.11
CA VAL A 75 11.32 -2.78 1.89
C VAL A 75 10.43 -3.68 1.06
N LEU A 76 9.47 -3.10 0.33
CA LEU A 76 8.58 -3.87 -0.53
C LEU A 76 9.34 -4.56 -1.66
N LYS A 77 10.30 -3.86 -2.30
CA LYS A 77 11.14 -4.47 -3.31
C LYS A 77 11.95 -5.65 -2.76
N ALA A 78 12.54 -5.50 -1.57
CA ALA A 78 13.28 -6.58 -0.93
C ALA A 78 12.37 -7.80 -0.64
N SER A 79 11.12 -7.55 -0.22
CA SER A 79 10.13 -8.60 0.04
C SER A 79 9.58 -9.27 -1.23
N LEU A 80 9.66 -8.59 -2.37
CA LEU A 80 9.18 -9.05 -3.68
C LEU A 80 10.31 -9.48 -4.61
N SER A 81 11.56 -9.56 -4.11
CA SER A 81 12.75 -9.85 -4.94
C SER A 81 12.64 -11.17 -5.72
N ASP A 82 11.92 -12.14 -5.18
CA ASP A 82 11.70 -13.45 -5.80
C ASP A 82 10.47 -13.48 -6.74
N SER A 83 9.75 -12.36 -6.85
CA SER A 83 8.58 -12.26 -7.73
C SER A 83 8.98 -11.82 -9.13
N ASN A 84 8.73 -12.67 -10.12
CA ASN A 84 8.89 -12.37 -11.55
C ASN A 84 7.65 -11.67 -12.14
N ASP A 85 6.72 -11.18 -11.32
CA ASP A 85 5.51 -10.50 -11.79
C ASP A 85 5.84 -9.07 -12.24
N GLU A 86 5.83 -8.85 -13.56
CA GLU A 86 6.10 -7.55 -14.17
C GLU A 86 5.12 -6.47 -13.70
N THR A 87 3.89 -6.83 -13.38
CA THR A 87 2.87 -5.88 -12.89
C THR A 87 3.29 -5.34 -11.52
N LEU A 88 3.76 -6.21 -10.62
CA LEU A 88 4.28 -5.80 -9.31
C LEU A 88 5.56 -4.98 -9.44
N GLN A 89 6.45 -5.35 -10.34
CA GLN A 89 7.70 -4.62 -10.57
C GLN A 89 7.48 -3.21 -11.12
N ASN A 90 6.44 -3.01 -11.92
CA ASN A 90 6.04 -1.71 -12.48
C ASN A 90 5.12 -0.92 -11.55
N SER A 91 4.67 -1.49 -10.44
CA SER A 91 3.85 -0.82 -9.43
C SER A 91 4.68 0.10 -8.55
N THR A 92 4.01 0.96 -7.80
CA THR A 92 4.64 1.80 -6.78
C THR A 92 3.74 1.95 -5.56
N VAL A 93 4.33 2.37 -4.45
CA VAL A 93 3.61 2.78 -3.25
C VAL A 93 4.06 4.17 -2.82
N GLU A 94 3.11 4.95 -2.34
CA GLU A 94 3.31 6.30 -1.85
C GLU A 94 2.62 6.46 -0.50
N LEU A 95 3.22 7.24 0.37
CA LEU A 95 2.62 7.68 1.63
C LEU A 95 2.14 9.11 1.43
N ASN A 96 0.84 9.29 1.48
CA ASN A 96 0.18 10.60 1.47
C ASN A 96 -0.09 11.05 2.92
N ASP A 97 -0.79 12.19 3.10
CA ASP A 97 -1.02 12.75 4.44
C ASP A 97 -1.69 11.79 5.42
N SER A 98 -2.57 10.89 4.94
CA SER A 98 -3.34 9.99 5.80
C SER A 98 -3.49 8.58 5.22
N TYR A 99 -2.96 8.34 4.03
CA TYR A 99 -3.16 7.09 3.30
C TYR A 99 -1.84 6.53 2.79
N LEU A 100 -1.78 5.20 2.74
CA LEU A 100 -0.86 4.46 1.91
C LEU A 100 -1.55 4.23 0.57
N THR A 101 -1.00 4.76 -0.51
CA THR A 101 -1.55 4.57 -1.86
C THR A 101 -0.68 3.59 -2.64
N ALA A 102 -1.28 2.48 -3.06
CA ALA A 102 -0.66 1.55 -4.01
C ALA A 102 -1.13 1.87 -5.42
N LYS A 103 -0.20 2.03 -6.37
CA LYS A 103 -0.48 2.31 -7.78
C LYS A 103 0.04 1.17 -8.64
N VAL A 104 -0.86 0.60 -9.44
CA VAL A 104 -0.58 -0.55 -10.32
C VAL A 104 -0.90 -0.15 -11.76
N PRO A 105 0.04 -0.26 -12.70
CA PRO A 105 -0.25 -0.02 -14.10
C PRO A 105 -1.17 -1.10 -14.65
N VAL A 106 -2.18 -0.69 -15.40
CA VAL A 106 -3.15 -1.60 -16.03
C VAL A 106 -3.37 -1.19 -17.49
N SER A 107 -3.50 -2.19 -18.37
CA SER A 107 -3.79 -1.98 -19.79
C SER A 107 -5.21 -2.37 -20.10
N LEU A 108 -5.99 -1.42 -20.60
CA LEU A 108 -7.37 -1.61 -21.03
C LEU A 108 -7.42 -1.56 -22.56
N GLY A 109 -7.00 -2.62 -23.22
CA GLY A 109 -6.82 -2.65 -24.68
C GLY A 109 -5.71 -1.67 -25.10
N PRO A 110 -5.99 -0.66 -25.95
CA PRO A 110 -4.99 0.32 -26.38
C PRO A 110 -4.76 1.45 -25.35
N ILE A 111 -5.50 1.47 -24.26
CA ILE A 111 -5.42 2.53 -23.23
C ILE A 111 -4.61 1.99 -22.05
N GLU A 112 -3.50 2.64 -21.75
CA GLU A 112 -2.76 2.45 -20.52
C GLU A 112 -3.37 3.32 -19.42
N SER A 113 -3.57 2.76 -18.25
CA SER A 113 -4.12 3.45 -17.09
C SER A 113 -3.41 2.99 -15.82
N THR A 114 -3.73 3.63 -14.70
CA THR A 114 -3.21 3.28 -13.39
C THR A 114 -4.38 2.96 -12.47
N PHE A 115 -4.31 1.83 -11.80
CA PHE A 115 -5.23 1.47 -10.75
C PHE A 115 -4.62 1.87 -9.40
N SER A 116 -5.26 2.79 -8.72
CA SER A 116 -4.80 3.32 -7.44
C SER A 116 -5.70 2.84 -6.32
N LEU A 117 -5.11 2.37 -5.23
CA LEU A 117 -5.77 1.88 -4.03
C LEU A 117 -5.26 2.67 -2.83
N ASP A 118 -6.15 3.35 -2.14
CA ASP A 118 -5.84 4.11 -0.93
C ASP A 118 -6.21 3.30 0.30
N PHE A 119 -5.26 3.10 1.20
CA PHE A 119 -5.45 2.34 2.43
C PHE A 119 -5.20 3.23 3.65
N THR A 120 -6.08 3.17 4.63
CA THR A 120 -5.75 3.60 5.99
C THR A 120 -4.99 2.50 6.70
N VAL A 121 -4.00 2.88 7.50
CA VAL A 121 -3.14 1.96 8.24
C VAL A 121 -3.48 2.04 9.72
N SER A 122 -3.70 0.91 10.33
CA SER A 122 -3.92 0.76 11.78
C SER A 122 -3.26 -0.52 12.29
N THR A 123 -3.33 -0.78 13.58
CA THR A 123 -2.76 -1.99 14.17
C THR A 123 -3.74 -2.65 15.11
N ASN A 124 -3.63 -3.95 15.20
CA ASN A 124 -4.25 -4.74 16.24
C ASN A 124 -3.22 -5.73 16.79
N LYS A 125 -2.60 -5.37 17.92
CA LYS A 125 -1.51 -6.11 18.56
C LYS A 125 -0.32 -6.34 17.61
N GLU A 126 -0.15 -7.55 17.08
CA GLU A 126 0.99 -7.96 16.25
C GLU A 126 0.74 -7.82 14.74
N VAL A 127 -0.43 -7.29 14.37
CA VAL A 127 -0.88 -7.27 12.98
C VAL A 127 -1.09 -5.83 12.51
N ILE A 128 -0.53 -5.50 11.36
CA ILE A 128 -0.86 -4.26 10.65
C ILE A 128 -2.12 -4.50 9.83
N LEU A 129 -3.09 -3.63 9.99
CA LEU A 129 -4.37 -3.64 9.30
C LEU A 129 -4.39 -2.57 8.23
N LEU A 130 -4.74 -2.94 7.01
CA LEU A 130 -4.96 -2.02 5.91
C LEU A 130 -6.43 -2.06 5.52
N ASP A 131 -7.11 -0.95 5.72
CA ASP A 131 -8.51 -0.75 5.32
C ASP A 131 -8.55 0.01 3.99
N LEU A 132 -9.24 -0.53 2.99
CA LEU A 132 -9.43 0.14 1.73
C LEU A 132 -10.29 1.40 1.93
N ALA A 133 -9.67 2.57 1.84
CA ALA A 133 -10.33 3.88 1.94
C ALA A 133 -10.91 4.33 0.60
N GLY A 134 -10.19 4.11 -0.51
CA GLY A 134 -10.60 4.49 -1.85
C GLY A 134 -9.96 3.61 -2.91
N ALA A 135 -10.56 3.63 -4.11
CA ALA A 135 -10.00 2.99 -5.30
C ALA A 135 -10.32 3.83 -6.54
N HIS A 136 -9.37 3.95 -7.45
CA HIS A 136 -9.49 4.73 -8.66
C HIS A 136 -8.88 4.00 -9.85
N LEU A 137 -9.48 4.14 -11.02
CA LEU A 137 -8.91 3.72 -12.29
C LEU A 137 -8.64 4.98 -13.13
N GLY A 138 -7.38 5.38 -13.24
CA GLY A 138 -7.05 6.74 -13.63
C GLY A 138 -7.67 7.74 -12.66
N ARG A 139 -8.57 8.58 -13.16
CA ARG A 139 -9.34 9.54 -12.34
C ARG A 139 -10.77 9.08 -12.01
N LEU A 140 -11.17 7.90 -12.48
CA LEU A 140 -12.49 7.36 -12.22
C LEU A 140 -12.53 6.65 -10.86
N PRO A 141 -13.42 7.04 -9.95
CA PRO A 141 -13.60 6.32 -8.70
C PRO A 141 -14.22 4.94 -8.97
N VAL A 142 -13.67 3.92 -8.34
CA VAL A 142 -14.15 2.53 -8.43
C VAL A 142 -14.80 2.15 -7.10
N PRO A 143 -16.04 1.63 -7.11
CA PRO A 143 -16.70 1.18 -5.89
C PRO A 143 -15.90 0.08 -5.19
N LYS A 144 -15.73 0.18 -3.87
CA LYS A 144 -15.01 -0.80 -3.03
C LYS A 144 -15.58 -2.21 -3.19
N SER A 145 -16.90 -2.33 -3.33
CA SER A 145 -17.60 -3.61 -3.52
C SER A 145 -17.13 -4.40 -4.76
N LEU A 146 -16.58 -3.73 -5.76
CA LEU A 146 -15.99 -4.37 -6.94
C LEU A 146 -14.52 -4.75 -6.70
N VAL A 147 -13.81 -3.98 -5.88
CA VAL A 147 -12.37 -4.14 -5.63
C VAL A 147 -12.10 -5.24 -4.60
N LEU A 148 -12.84 -5.26 -3.49
CA LEU A 148 -12.60 -6.16 -2.36
C LEU A 148 -12.62 -7.65 -2.74
N PRO A 149 -13.59 -8.17 -3.55
CA PRO A 149 -13.59 -9.56 -3.97
C PRO A 149 -12.35 -9.93 -4.81
N TYR A 150 -11.88 -8.98 -5.64
CA TYR A 150 -10.70 -9.16 -6.47
C TYR A 150 -9.42 -9.20 -5.62
N LEU A 151 -9.27 -8.25 -4.68
CA LEU A 151 -8.17 -8.25 -3.71
C LEU A 151 -8.14 -9.55 -2.91
N LYS A 152 -9.29 -10.00 -2.40
CA LYS A 152 -9.40 -11.24 -1.65
C LYS A 152 -8.91 -12.44 -2.45
N LYS A 153 -9.31 -12.53 -3.73
CA LYS A 153 -8.87 -13.61 -4.62
C LYS A 153 -7.37 -13.53 -4.91
N SER A 154 -6.83 -12.33 -5.15
CA SER A 154 -5.42 -12.14 -5.45
C SER A 154 -4.55 -12.42 -4.23
N LEU A 155 -4.93 -11.94 -3.05
CA LEU A 155 -4.18 -12.14 -1.81
C LEU A 155 -4.20 -13.60 -1.31
N ALA A 156 -5.25 -14.38 -1.65
CA ALA A 156 -5.30 -15.79 -1.31
C ALA A 156 -4.18 -16.65 -1.96
N GLN A 157 -3.48 -16.11 -2.95
CA GLN A 157 -2.36 -16.78 -3.62
C GLN A 157 -1.01 -16.52 -2.95
N TYR A 158 -0.97 -15.54 -2.02
CA TYR A 158 0.24 -15.18 -1.29
C TYR A 158 0.33 -15.91 0.05
N ASN A 159 1.53 -15.94 0.62
CA ASN A 159 1.85 -16.68 1.85
C ASN A 159 1.00 -16.24 3.06
N SER A 160 1.06 -17.08 4.11
CA SER A 160 0.36 -16.90 5.40
C SER A 160 0.60 -15.57 6.13
N SER A 161 1.58 -14.79 5.68
CA SER A 161 1.88 -13.46 6.25
C SER A 161 0.89 -12.37 5.81
N ILE A 162 0.14 -12.58 4.72
CA ILE A 162 -0.85 -11.65 4.21
C ILE A 162 -2.19 -12.38 4.13
N SER A 163 -3.20 -11.84 4.77
CA SER A 163 -4.55 -12.42 4.74
C SER A 163 -5.60 -11.32 4.66
N MET A 164 -6.80 -11.67 4.26
CA MET A 164 -7.93 -10.75 4.23
C MET A 164 -9.05 -11.28 5.13
N VAL A 165 -9.35 -10.54 6.17
CA VAL A 165 -10.38 -10.88 7.17
C VAL A 165 -11.31 -9.68 7.33
N ASN A 166 -12.62 -9.87 7.21
CA ASN A 166 -13.64 -8.82 7.34
C ASN A 166 -13.34 -7.59 6.46
N ASP A 167 -12.96 -7.83 5.19
CA ASP A 167 -12.61 -6.78 4.21
C ASP A 167 -11.38 -5.93 4.55
N GLN A 168 -10.61 -6.31 5.57
CA GLN A 168 -9.33 -5.72 5.95
C GLN A 168 -8.18 -6.64 5.53
N ILE A 169 -7.14 -6.07 4.96
CA ILE A 169 -5.88 -6.78 4.71
C ILE A 169 -5.08 -6.78 5.99
N GLN A 170 -4.70 -7.96 6.43
CA GLN A 170 -3.89 -8.18 7.62
C GLN A 170 -2.47 -8.58 7.20
N LEU A 171 -1.49 -7.81 7.66
CA LEU A 171 -0.08 -8.10 7.47
C LEU A 171 0.48 -8.58 8.80
N LYS A 172 0.83 -9.87 8.87
CA LYS A 172 1.60 -10.41 9.98
C LYS A 172 3.08 -10.16 9.72
N LEU A 173 3.73 -9.44 10.62
CA LEU A 173 5.18 -9.36 10.59
C LEU A 173 5.81 -10.68 11.08
N PRO A 174 7.01 -11.04 10.58
CA PRO A 174 7.74 -12.17 11.14
C PRO A 174 7.97 -11.92 12.64
N ASP A 175 7.95 -13.00 13.43
CA ASP A 175 8.27 -12.95 14.86
C ASP A 175 9.76 -12.60 15.02
N ILE A 176 10.02 -11.32 15.23
CA ILE A 176 11.36 -10.77 15.43
C ILE A 176 11.59 -10.31 16.87
N GLY A 177 10.70 -10.76 17.80
CA GLY A 177 10.79 -10.41 19.21
C GLY A 177 10.32 -8.99 19.55
N TYR A 178 9.63 -8.30 18.64
CA TYR A 178 9.01 -6.99 18.86
C TYR A 178 7.49 -7.10 18.73
N GLU A 179 6.80 -6.33 19.55
CA GLU A 179 5.36 -6.11 19.41
C GLU A 179 5.11 -4.77 18.73
N ILE A 180 4.14 -4.72 17.82
CA ILE A 180 3.71 -3.46 17.20
C ILE A 180 2.65 -2.85 18.12
N ASP A 181 3.01 -1.74 18.76
CA ASP A 181 2.08 -0.98 19.57
C ASP A 181 1.14 -0.12 18.70
N GLN A 182 1.71 0.53 17.69
CA GLN A 182 0.97 1.42 16.80
C GLN A 182 1.62 1.51 15.41
N ALA A 183 0.80 1.53 14.35
CA ALA A 183 1.20 1.95 13.02
C ALA A 183 0.16 2.92 12.45
N THR A 184 0.61 4.04 11.95
CA THR A 184 -0.25 5.10 11.38
C THR A 184 0.48 5.80 10.24
N VAL A 185 -0.30 6.33 9.28
CA VAL A 185 0.24 7.21 8.24
C VAL A 185 -0.17 8.64 8.55
N ALA A 186 0.80 9.52 8.62
CA ALA A 186 0.57 10.94 8.86
C ALA A 186 1.69 11.79 8.22
N ASN A 187 1.32 12.89 7.57
CA ASN A 187 2.26 13.83 6.95
C ASN A 187 3.26 13.17 5.97
N GLY A 188 2.76 12.25 5.14
CA GLY A 188 3.59 11.55 4.14
C GLY A 188 4.59 10.55 4.71
N LYS A 189 4.43 10.14 5.97
CA LYS A 189 5.28 9.15 6.65
C LYS A 189 4.44 8.09 7.34
N MET A 190 4.93 6.86 7.36
CA MET A 190 4.37 5.81 8.19
C MET A 190 5.16 5.77 9.50
N LYS A 191 4.47 5.99 10.61
CA LYS A 191 5.01 5.89 11.96
C LYS A 191 4.68 4.53 12.52
N VAL A 192 5.68 3.78 12.92
CA VAL A 192 5.54 2.46 13.54
C VAL A 192 6.17 2.53 14.92
N LYS A 193 5.36 2.29 15.94
CA LYS A 193 5.83 2.20 17.31
C LYS A 193 5.96 0.73 17.68
N LEU A 194 7.17 0.33 18.01
CA LEU A 194 7.53 -1.02 18.42
C LEU A 194 7.78 -1.07 19.92
N ASN A 195 7.39 -2.16 20.54
CA ASN A 195 7.69 -2.47 21.93
C ASN A 195 8.53 -3.75 22.00
N ILE A 196 9.66 -3.68 22.68
CA ILE A 196 10.52 -4.83 22.97
C ILE A 196 10.23 -5.25 24.40
N PRO A 197 9.49 -6.35 24.63
CA PRO A 197 9.20 -6.79 25.98
C PRO A 197 10.50 -7.21 26.66
N MET A 198 10.85 -6.54 27.75
CA MET A 198 11.94 -6.98 28.61
C MET A 198 11.39 -8.00 29.60
N SER A 199 11.60 -9.30 29.32
CA SER A 199 11.44 -10.32 30.34
C SER A 199 12.60 -10.19 31.33
N LEU A 200 12.39 -9.54 32.46
CA LEU A 200 13.31 -9.65 33.59
C LEU A 200 13.32 -11.12 34.04
N PRO A 201 14.48 -11.76 34.11
CA PRO A 201 14.55 -13.11 34.66
C PRO A 201 14.08 -13.05 36.13
N THR A 202 12.87 -13.58 36.37
CA THR A 202 12.35 -13.80 37.73
C THR A 202 12.98 -15.08 38.27
N SER A 203 14.23 -15.00 38.68
CA SER A 203 14.90 -16.08 39.43
C SER A 203 15.84 -15.47 40.47
N TRP A 204 15.33 -15.37 41.66
CA TRP A 204 16.11 -15.36 42.88
C TRP A 204 15.69 -16.56 43.70
#